data_f924c9ac671ad2dd3ba3ea9f604ec97c
#
_entry.id   f924c9ac671ad2dd3ba3ea9f604ec97c
#
_cell.length_a   1.000
_cell.length_b   1.000
_cell.length_c   1.000
_cell.angle_alpha   90.00
_cell.angle_beta   90.00
_cell.angle_gamma   90.00
#
_symmetry.space_group_name_H-M   'P 1'
#
loop_
_entity.id
_entity.type
_entity.pdbx_description
1 polymer ?
#
loop_
_entity_poly.entity_id
_entity_poly.type
_entity_poly.pdbx_seq_one_letter_code
_entity_poly.pdbx_strand_id
1 'polypeptide(L)'
;MGIKPLLPGPLGFGTAPLGNMFRSIPDDEAAATVEAAWDHGIRYFDTAPFYGAGLSEIRLGEVLAGQPRDAYVLSTKVGRVILDELEDPAARDLGEKGGLFEHGRPNKMIDVYTADATLRSIEDSLTRLKTDRLDIVWVHDVAQDFHGDDWLAVYETARTGAFRVLQRLRDEGVIKAWGLGVNRVEPIELTLDLDEPKPDAFLLAGRYTLLDHERSLQRLLPAATDQGVDMVVGGPYSSGVLAGGTHFEYQQAPADIVAKVERIKDLAAGHGVSIKAAALQFALVHPATAAVVPGATRPSRIAEDVAALAESVPSAFWTALRDEKLIAANAPTPAA
;
A
#
# COMPACT_ATOMS: atom_id res chain seq x y z
N MET A 1 -10.64 -16.79 4.11
CA MET A 1 -11.45 -15.83 4.92
C MET A 1 -10.72 -14.49 4.83
N GLY A 2 -11.41 -13.37 4.52
CA GLY A 2 -10.74 -12.07 4.36
C GLY A 2 -10.10 -11.55 5.66
N ILE A 3 -9.35 -10.45 5.56
CA ILE A 3 -8.59 -9.85 6.68
C ILE A 3 -9.35 -8.80 7.49
N LYS A 4 -10.56 -8.40 7.08
CA LYS A 4 -11.37 -7.42 7.84
C LYS A 4 -11.49 -7.72 9.33
N PRO A 5 -11.75 -8.96 9.77
CA PRO A 5 -11.83 -9.28 11.20
C PRO A 5 -10.48 -9.16 11.93
N LEU A 6 -9.37 -9.18 11.22
CA LEU A 6 -8.02 -9.06 11.77
C LEU A 6 -7.65 -7.60 12.02
N LEU A 7 -8.17 -6.67 11.19
CA LEU A 7 -7.78 -5.27 11.23
C LEU A 7 -8.52 -4.51 12.34
N PRO A 8 -7.80 -3.71 13.17
CA PRO A 8 -8.41 -2.92 14.25
C PRO A 8 -9.28 -1.77 13.76
N GLY A 9 -9.19 -1.41 12.47
CA GLY A 9 -9.96 -0.34 11.85
C GLY A 9 -9.62 -0.18 10.37
N PRO A 10 -10.34 0.70 9.66
CA PRO A 10 -10.19 0.86 8.21
C PRO A 10 -9.00 1.75 7.81
N LEU A 11 -8.35 2.43 8.76
CA LEU A 11 -7.19 3.29 8.52
C LEU A 11 -5.94 2.62 9.07
N GLY A 12 -4.99 2.34 8.19
CA GLY A 12 -3.64 1.93 8.53
C GLY A 12 -2.63 3.03 8.17
N PHE A 13 -1.36 2.79 8.48
CA PHE A 13 -0.24 3.65 8.12
C PHE A 13 0.70 2.92 7.16
N GLY A 14 0.80 3.42 5.91
CA GLY A 14 1.74 2.96 4.90
C GLY A 14 3.10 3.66 5.06
N THR A 15 4.13 2.91 5.42
CA THR A 15 5.41 3.49 5.84
C THR A 15 6.44 3.68 4.71
N ALA A 16 6.05 3.57 3.44
CA ALA A 16 6.96 3.80 2.32
C ALA A 16 7.71 5.16 2.41
N PRO A 17 7.07 6.28 2.81
CA PRO A 17 7.78 7.55 3.01
C PRO A 17 8.90 7.50 4.06
N LEU A 18 8.80 6.61 5.07
CA LEU A 18 9.86 6.44 6.08
C LEU A 18 11.13 5.77 5.52
N GLY A 19 11.06 5.19 4.30
CA GLY A 19 12.22 4.72 3.54
C GLY A 19 12.93 5.83 2.76
N ASN A 20 12.62 7.11 3.01
CA ASN A 20 13.11 8.26 2.25
C ASN A 20 12.63 8.29 0.79
N MET A 21 11.37 7.96 0.58
CA MET A 21 10.72 8.07 -0.73
C MET A 21 10.63 9.54 -1.16
N PHE A 22 11.17 9.87 -2.32
CA PHE A 22 11.26 11.21 -2.93
C PHE A 22 12.16 12.23 -2.20
N ARG A 23 12.40 12.10 -0.91
CA ARG A 23 13.24 12.99 -0.12
C ARG A 23 13.78 12.30 1.12
N SER A 24 14.88 12.80 1.62
CA SER A 24 15.38 12.41 2.94
C SER A 24 14.45 12.95 4.04
N ILE A 25 14.24 12.14 5.08
CA ILE A 25 13.50 12.48 6.30
C ILE A 25 14.46 12.24 7.48
N PRO A 26 14.60 13.18 8.43
CA PRO A 26 15.34 12.96 9.66
C PRO A 26 14.74 11.79 10.47
N ASP A 27 15.59 11.08 11.21
CA ASP A 27 15.14 9.90 11.97
C ASP A 27 14.17 10.28 13.11
N ASP A 28 14.35 11.43 13.72
CA ASP A 28 13.46 11.98 14.74
C ASP A 28 12.08 12.36 14.16
N GLU A 29 12.02 12.93 12.93
CA GLU A 29 10.75 13.19 12.23
C GLU A 29 10.04 11.88 11.87
N ALA A 30 10.79 10.87 11.43
CA ALA A 30 10.26 9.56 11.13
C ALA A 30 9.69 8.88 12.39
N ALA A 31 10.43 8.87 13.50
CA ALA A 31 9.97 8.33 14.78
C ALA A 31 8.71 9.05 15.27
N ALA A 32 8.72 10.38 15.30
CA ALA A 32 7.58 11.19 15.70
C ALA A 32 6.33 10.93 14.82
N THR A 33 6.52 10.58 13.54
CA THR A 33 5.41 10.23 12.65
C THR A 33 4.78 8.88 13.02
N VAL A 34 5.59 7.88 13.37
CA VAL A 34 5.08 6.58 13.86
C VAL A 34 4.38 6.74 15.21
N GLU A 35 4.98 7.51 16.14
CA GLU A 35 4.37 7.83 17.43
C GLU A 35 3.02 8.53 17.26
N ALA A 36 2.94 9.52 16.36
CA ALA A 36 1.68 10.18 16.05
C ALA A 36 0.62 9.21 15.51
N ALA A 37 1.00 8.25 14.66
CA ALA A 37 0.09 7.22 14.18
C ALA A 37 -0.44 6.37 15.35
N TRP A 38 0.42 5.98 16.26
CA TRP A 38 0.04 5.27 17.47
C TRP A 38 -0.89 6.08 18.37
N ASP A 39 -0.55 7.34 18.65
CA ASP A 39 -1.31 8.24 19.55
C ASP A 39 -2.69 8.59 18.98
N HIS A 40 -2.81 8.65 17.65
CA HIS A 40 -4.09 8.83 16.97
C HIS A 40 -4.90 7.53 16.78
N GLY A 41 -4.47 6.43 17.40
CA GLY A 41 -5.22 5.18 17.42
C GLY A 41 -5.04 4.29 16.19
N ILE A 42 -4.12 4.60 15.28
CA ILE A 42 -3.79 3.71 14.17
C ILE A 42 -3.09 2.47 14.74
N ARG A 43 -3.57 1.28 14.36
CA ARG A 43 -3.09 -0.01 14.85
C ARG A 43 -2.85 -1.02 13.73
N TYR A 44 -2.85 -0.57 12.49
CA TYR A 44 -2.39 -1.32 11.32
C TYR A 44 -1.24 -0.58 10.66
N PHE A 45 -0.07 -1.24 10.53
CA PHE A 45 1.15 -0.69 9.95
C PHE A 45 1.60 -1.57 8.79
N ASP A 46 1.85 -0.96 7.62
CA ASP A 46 2.35 -1.65 6.44
C ASP A 46 3.72 -1.10 6.04
N THR A 47 4.67 -1.99 5.82
CA THR A 47 6.04 -1.66 5.41
C THR A 47 6.57 -2.62 4.35
N ALA A 48 7.84 -2.50 3.95
CA ALA A 48 8.51 -3.42 3.04
C ALA A 48 10.04 -3.33 3.13
N PRO A 49 10.79 -4.42 2.82
CA PRO A 49 12.24 -4.37 2.61
C PRO A 49 12.65 -3.39 1.51
N PHE A 50 11.84 -3.26 0.46
CA PHE A 50 12.09 -2.34 -0.65
C PHE A 50 12.17 -0.88 -0.19
N TYR A 51 11.44 -0.48 0.84
CA TYR A 51 11.35 0.90 1.26
C TYR A 51 12.65 1.41 1.87
N GLY A 52 13.50 1.97 0.99
CA GLY A 52 14.81 2.48 1.35
C GLY A 52 15.80 1.39 1.77
N ALA A 53 15.75 0.20 1.14
CA ALA A 53 16.59 -0.95 1.49
C ALA A 53 16.50 -1.30 2.99
N GLY A 54 15.25 -1.43 3.49
CA GLY A 54 14.94 -1.78 4.87
C GLY A 54 14.94 -0.60 5.86
N LEU A 55 15.22 0.62 5.42
CA LEU A 55 15.22 1.81 6.29
C LEU A 55 13.86 2.01 6.97
N SER A 56 12.78 1.86 6.21
CA SER A 56 11.41 1.99 6.73
C SER A 56 11.11 0.95 7.82
N GLU A 57 11.51 -0.31 7.63
CA GLU A 57 11.33 -1.37 8.63
C GLU A 57 12.13 -1.07 9.90
N ILE A 58 13.38 -0.59 9.78
CA ILE A 58 14.22 -0.21 10.92
C ILE A 58 13.54 0.90 11.73
N ARG A 59 13.13 2.00 11.07
CA ARG A 59 12.49 3.14 11.72
C ARG A 59 11.17 2.78 12.39
N LEU A 60 10.37 1.95 11.71
CA LEU A 60 9.11 1.45 12.27
C LEU A 60 9.37 0.56 13.50
N GLY A 61 10.35 -0.34 13.40
CA GLY A 61 10.73 -1.26 14.46
C GLY A 61 11.24 -0.56 15.70
N GLU A 62 12.02 0.55 15.56
CA GLU A 62 12.52 1.36 16.69
C GLU A 62 11.38 1.85 17.59
N VAL A 63 10.26 2.27 17.00
CA VAL A 63 9.12 2.80 17.76
C VAL A 63 8.20 1.66 18.25
N LEU A 64 7.86 0.71 17.35
CA LEU A 64 6.89 -0.33 17.68
C LEU A 64 7.42 -1.37 18.67
N ALA A 65 8.75 -1.54 18.80
CA ALA A 65 9.35 -2.42 19.82
C ALA A 65 9.00 -2.00 21.26
N GLY A 66 8.66 -0.73 21.48
CA GLY A 66 8.19 -0.22 22.78
C GLY A 66 6.69 -0.42 23.02
N GLN A 67 5.94 -0.93 22.04
CA GLN A 67 4.49 -1.08 22.11
C GLN A 67 4.07 -2.54 22.34
N PRO A 68 2.92 -2.78 23.03
CA PRO A 68 2.43 -4.14 23.20
C PRO A 68 2.17 -4.82 21.85
N ARG A 69 2.87 -5.91 21.55
CA ARG A 69 2.82 -6.57 20.21
C ARG A 69 1.41 -7.04 19.83
N ASP A 70 0.58 -7.40 20.80
CA ASP A 70 -0.81 -7.82 20.57
C ASP A 70 -1.77 -6.66 20.29
N ALA A 71 -1.33 -5.42 20.45
CA ALA A 71 -2.16 -4.24 20.28
C ALA A 71 -2.20 -3.73 18.83
N TYR A 72 -1.43 -4.30 17.91
CA TYR A 72 -1.38 -3.85 16.52
C TYR A 72 -1.20 -4.99 15.52
N VAL A 73 -1.59 -4.73 14.29
CA VAL A 73 -1.37 -5.58 13.12
C VAL A 73 -0.19 -5.01 12.32
N LEU A 74 0.74 -5.88 11.96
CA LEU A 74 1.94 -5.53 11.21
C LEU A 74 2.02 -6.35 9.92
N SER A 75 2.12 -5.66 8.78
CA SER A 75 2.41 -6.28 7.50
C SER A 75 3.75 -5.81 6.94
N THR A 76 4.45 -6.73 6.30
CA THR A 76 5.60 -6.45 5.45
C THR A 76 5.54 -7.28 4.17
N LYS A 77 6.59 -7.21 3.36
CA LYS A 77 6.57 -7.83 2.03
C LYS A 77 7.78 -8.74 1.82
N VAL A 78 7.65 -9.68 0.90
CA VAL A 78 8.73 -10.56 0.41
C VAL A 78 8.89 -10.42 -1.09
N GLY A 79 9.98 -10.98 -1.65
CA GLY A 79 10.31 -10.88 -3.07
C GLY A 79 11.54 -10.02 -3.31
N ARG A 80 12.02 -9.30 -2.28
CA ARG A 80 13.31 -8.60 -2.31
C ARG A 80 14.17 -9.01 -1.14
N VAL A 81 15.43 -9.33 -1.42
CA VAL A 81 16.46 -9.64 -0.43
C VAL A 81 17.47 -8.52 -0.41
N ILE A 82 17.79 -8.02 0.79
CA ILE A 82 18.78 -6.98 1.02
C ILE A 82 20.12 -7.67 1.29
N LEU A 83 21.15 -7.27 0.58
CA LEU A 83 22.51 -7.83 0.72
C LEU A 83 23.41 -6.91 1.54
N ASP A 84 24.50 -7.47 2.08
CA ASP A 84 25.55 -6.67 2.73
C ASP A 84 26.41 -5.89 1.72
N GLU A 85 26.38 -6.27 0.45
CA GLU A 85 27.01 -5.54 -0.66
C GLU A 85 26.39 -4.15 -0.77
N LEU A 86 27.26 -3.15 -0.99
CA LEU A 86 26.83 -1.76 -1.13
C LEU A 86 26.78 -1.36 -2.62
N GLU A 87 25.81 -0.53 -2.94
CA GLU A 87 25.63 0.09 -4.25
C GLU A 87 25.26 1.56 -4.10
N ASP A 88 25.32 2.33 -5.18
CA ASP A 88 24.76 3.68 -5.21
C ASP A 88 23.23 3.59 -5.35
N PRO A 89 22.47 4.05 -4.36
CA PRO A 89 21.00 4.00 -4.45
C PRO A 89 20.43 4.80 -5.63
N ALA A 90 21.12 5.86 -6.07
CA ALA A 90 20.68 6.68 -7.20
C ALA A 90 20.91 5.97 -8.55
N ALA A 91 21.80 4.98 -8.59
CA ALA A 91 22.10 4.20 -9.79
C ALA A 91 21.24 2.94 -9.94
N ARG A 92 20.29 2.69 -9.02
CA ARG A 92 19.39 1.53 -9.09
C ARG A 92 18.50 1.63 -10.32
N ASP A 93 18.46 0.54 -11.09
CA ASP A 93 17.51 0.41 -12.19
C ASP A 93 16.13 0.02 -11.62
N LEU A 94 15.24 0.98 -11.55
CA LEU A 94 13.84 0.81 -11.17
C LEU A 94 12.91 1.12 -12.35
N GLY A 95 13.42 1.06 -13.58
CA GLY A 95 12.68 1.39 -14.79
C GLY A 95 12.15 2.82 -14.73
N GLU A 96 10.88 2.99 -15.05
CA GLU A 96 10.18 4.29 -14.99
C GLU A 96 10.10 4.90 -13.59
N LYS A 97 10.43 4.14 -12.54
CA LYS A 97 10.41 4.56 -11.12
C LYS A 97 11.80 4.92 -10.60
N GLY A 98 12.75 5.23 -11.50
CA GLY A 98 14.11 5.64 -11.14
C GLY A 98 14.13 6.74 -10.07
N GLY A 99 15.07 6.67 -9.14
CA GLY A 99 15.23 7.62 -8.03
C GLY A 99 14.24 7.45 -6.87
N LEU A 100 13.28 6.51 -6.92
CA LEU A 100 12.20 6.39 -5.92
C LEU A 100 12.71 6.26 -4.47
N PHE A 101 13.82 5.66 -4.19
CA PHE A 101 14.43 5.56 -2.86
C PHE A 101 15.93 5.89 -2.91
N GLU A 102 16.33 6.89 -3.72
CA GLU A 102 17.73 7.30 -3.87
C GLU A 102 18.38 7.75 -2.55
N HIS A 103 17.56 8.21 -1.59
CA HIS A 103 18.02 8.60 -0.25
C HIS A 103 17.89 7.47 0.79
N GLY A 104 17.65 6.23 0.35
CA GLY A 104 17.61 5.05 1.21
C GLY A 104 19.01 4.57 1.61
N ARG A 105 19.07 3.41 2.26
CA ARG A 105 20.34 2.77 2.62
C ARG A 105 21.08 2.30 1.35
N PRO A 106 22.41 2.32 1.35
CA PRO A 106 23.22 1.91 0.19
C PRO A 106 23.32 0.38 -0.01
N ASN A 107 22.56 -0.40 0.74
CA ASN A 107 22.57 -1.85 0.60
C ASN A 107 21.94 -2.25 -0.74
N LYS A 108 22.62 -3.16 -1.47
CA LYS A 108 22.09 -3.75 -2.71
C LYS A 108 20.86 -4.59 -2.42
N MET A 109 19.89 -4.49 -3.31
CA MET A 109 18.69 -5.32 -3.27
C MET A 109 18.61 -6.18 -4.53
N ILE A 110 18.12 -7.41 -4.38
CA ILE A 110 17.84 -8.31 -5.49
C ILE A 110 16.40 -8.81 -5.43
N ASP A 111 15.78 -8.95 -6.59
CA ASP A 111 14.45 -9.51 -6.73
C ASP A 111 14.54 -11.03 -6.77
N VAL A 112 14.02 -11.71 -5.74
CA VAL A 112 14.08 -13.18 -5.63
C VAL A 112 12.82 -13.70 -4.92
N TYR A 113 12.02 -14.50 -5.64
CA TYR A 113 10.72 -14.99 -5.18
C TYR A 113 10.71 -16.50 -4.87
N THR A 114 11.88 -17.11 -4.75
CA THR A 114 12.02 -18.53 -4.39
C THR A 114 11.58 -18.79 -2.93
N ALA A 115 11.34 -20.05 -2.60
CA ALA A 115 10.94 -20.43 -1.24
C ALA A 115 12.00 -20.03 -0.18
N ASP A 116 13.27 -20.32 -0.44
CA ASP A 116 14.36 -20.02 0.51
C ASP A 116 14.56 -18.50 0.70
N ALA A 117 14.50 -17.74 -0.41
CA ALA A 117 14.59 -16.28 -0.34
C ALA A 117 13.41 -15.66 0.40
N THR A 118 12.21 -16.24 0.28
CA THR A 118 11.02 -15.81 1.03
C THR A 118 11.21 -15.98 2.53
N LEU A 119 11.68 -17.14 2.98
CA LEU A 119 11.97 -17.40 4.40
C LEU A 119 13.05 -16.45 4.93
N ARG A 120 14.16 -16.30 4.19
CA ARG A 120 15.22 -15.35 4.54
C ARG A 120 14.69 -13.93 4.65
N SER A 121 13.89 -13.46 3.68
CA SER A 121 13.31 -12.11 3.70
C SER A 121 12.45 -11.88 4.94
N ILE A 122 11.68 -12.88 5.38
CA ILE A 122 10.88 -12.82 6.62
C ILE A 122 11.80 -12.69 7.85
N GLU A 123 12.82 -13.55 7.98
CA GLU A 123 13.76 -13.52 9.11
C GLU A 123 14.51 -12.18 9.20
N ASP A 124 14.98 -11.68 8.06
CA ASP A 124 15.65 -10.39 7.96
C ASP A 124 14.70 -9.23 8.33
N SER A 125 13.42 -9.30 7.94
CA SER A 125 12.40 -8.31 8.30
C SER A 125 12.06 -8.34 9.79
N LEU A 126 11.93 -9.52 10.40
CA LEU A 126 11.74 -9.66 11.86
C LEU A 126 12.88 -8.99 12.64
N THR A 127 14.12 -9.17 12.17
CA THR A 127 15.30 -8.53 12.77
C THR A 127 15.23 -7.00 12.65
N ARG A 128 14.93 -6.44 11.47
CA ARG A 128 14.83 -5.00 11.25
C ARG A 128 13.67 -4.37 12.02
N LEU A 129 12.53 -5.07 12.08
CA LEU A 129 11.32 -4.65 12.78
C LEU A 129 11.39 -4.87 14.30
N LYS A 130 12.44 -5.53 14.80
CA LYS A 130 12.62 -5.86 16.24
C LYS A 130 11.42 -6.57 16.85
N THR A 131 10.85 -7.53 16.11
CA THR A 131 9.69 -8.31 16.53
C THR A 131 9.88 -9.79 16.22
N ASP A 132 9.15 -10.65 16.93
CA ASP A 132 9.20 -12.10 16.76
C ASP A 132 8.11 -12.64 15.81
N ARG A 133 7.17 -11.79 15.34
CA ARG A 133 6.09 -12.19 14.45
C ARG A 133 5.61 -11.09 13.51
N LEU A 134 5.11 -11.54 12.36
CA LEU A 134 4.36 -10.74 11.38
C LEU A 134 2.91 -11.22 11.36
N ASP A 135 1.97 -10.32 11.11
CA ASP A 135 0.57 -10.69 10.98
C ASP A 135 0.19 -10.98 9.52
N ILE A 136 0.63 -10.12 8.59
CA ILE A 136 0.32 -10.24 7.16
C ILE A 136 1.62 -10.14 6.36
N VAL A 137 1.77 -10.97 5.34
CA VAL A 137 2.93 -10.93 4.45
C VAL A 137 2.47 -10.85 2.99
N TRP A 138 2.95 -9.83 2.27
CA TRP A 138 2.64 -9.62 0.86
C TRP A 138 3.77 -10.06 -0.05
N VAL A 139 3.46 -10.72 -1.17
CA VAL A 139 4.41 -10.92 -2.27
C VAL A 139 4.45 -9.63 -3.09
N HIS A 140 5.62 -8.98 -3.15
CA HIS A 140 5.77 -7.61 -3.63
C HIS A 140 6.05 -7.56 -5.12
N ASP A 141 5.32 -6.70 -5.82
CA ASP A 141 5.62 -6.21 -7.18
C ASP A 141 5.86 -7.29 -8.26
N VAL A 142 5.17 -8.42 -8.19
CA VAL A 142 5.20 -9.47 -9.24
C VAL A 142 4.41 -9.03 -10.47
N ALA A 143 4.80 -7.91 -11.09
CA ALA A 143 4.04 -7.24 -12.14
C ALA A 143 4.93 -6.60 -13.21
N GLN A 144 4.33 -6.28 -14.34
CA GLN A 144 5.03 -5.76 -15.52
C GLN A 144 5.77 -4.44 -15.25
N ASP A 145 5.26 -3.59 -14.38
CA ASP A 145 5.86 -2.30 -14.05
C ASP A 145 7.23 -2.39 -13.33
N PHE A 146 7.61 -3.58 -12.83
CA PHE A 146 8.92 -3.85 -12.26
C PHE A 146 9.74 -4.86 -13.08
N HIS A 147 9.08 -5.77 -13.79
CA HIS A 147 9.76 -6.90 -14.45
C HIS A 147 9.60 -6.89 -15.98
N GLY A 148 9.01 -5.83 -16.54
CA GLY A 148 8.83 -5.73 -18.00
C GLY A 148 8.12 -6.95 -18.58
N ASP A 149 8.61 -7.44 -19.71
CA ASP A 149 8.01 -8.59 -20.41
C ASP A 149 8.24 -9.93 -19.69
N ASP A 150 9.20 -9.99 -18.77
CA ASP A 150 9.51 -11.20 -18.00
C ASP A 150 8.56 -11.42 -16.79
N TRP A 151 7.66 -10.50 -16.51
CA TRP A 151 6.83 -10.53 -15.30
C TRP A 151 6.03 -11.82 -15.11
N LEU A 152 5.59 -12.48 -16.19
CA LEU A 152 4.88 -13.76 -16.08
C LEU A 152 5.79 -14.89 -15.61
N ALA A 153 7.06 -14.92 -16.02
CA ALA A 153 8.04 -15.88 -15.53
C ALA A 153 8.38 -15.63 -14.06
N VAL A 154 8.51 -14.36 -13.67
CA VAL A 154 8.69 -13.95 -12.27
C VAL A 154 7.48 -14.32 -11.43
N TYR A 155 6.26 -14.07 -11.92
CA TYR A 155 5.02 -14.48 -11.26
C TYR A 155 4.96 -15.99 -11.04
N GLU A 156 5.31 -16.80 -12.06
CA GLU A 156 5.34 -18.26 -11.92
C GLU A 156 6.37 -18.72 -10.88
N THR A 157 7.53 -18.07 -10.82
CA THR A 157 8.53 -18.31 -9.77
C THR A 157 7.95 -17.98 -8.39
N ALA A 158 7.25 -16.85 -8.26
CA ALA A 158 6.59 -16.47 -7.01
C ALA A 158 5.47 -17.44 -6.64
N ARG A 159 4.67 -17.88 -7.61
CA ARG A 159 3.56 -18.84 -7.41
C ARG A 159 4.05 -20.19 -6.87
N THR A 160 5.14 -20.70 -7.44
CA THR A 160 5.71 -21.99 -7.03
C THR A 160 6.63 -21.91 -5.81
N GLY A 161 7.15 -20.71 -5.50
CA GLY A 161 8.04 -20.42 -4.36
C GLY A 161 7.31 -19.69 -3.22
N ALA A 162 7.28 -18.35 -3.31
CA ALA A 162 6.76 -17.48 -2.24
C ALA A 162 5.32 -17.80 -1.83
N PHE A 163 4.38 -18.02 -2.77
CA PHE A 163 2.98 -18.33 -2.43
C PHE A 163 2.87 -19.59 -1.60
N ARG A 164 3.62 -20.66 -1.97
CA ARG A 164 3.60 -21.94 -1.25
C ARG A 164 4.12 -21.81 0.18
N VAL A 165 5.18 -21.02 0.35
CA VAL A 165 5.74 -20.74 1.68
C VAL A 165 4.73 -19.98 2.53
N LEU A 166 4.18 -18.87 2.01
CA LEU A 166 3.27 -18.02 2.77
C LEU A 166 1.96 -18.75 3.10
N GLN A 167 1.42 -19.53 2.15
CA GLN A 167 0.27 -20.39 2.42
C GLN A 167 0.55 -21.37 3.56
N ARG A 168 1.69 -22.05 3.52
CA ARG A 168 2.10 -22.97 4.60
C ARG A 168 2.22 -22.25 5.94
N LEU A 169 2.91 -21.10 5.99
CA LEU A 169 3.08 -20.33 7.23
C LEU A 169 1.75 -19.85 7.81
N ARG A 170 0.78 -19.50 6.94
CA ARG A 170 -0.59 -19.17 7.38
C ARG A 170 -1.30 -20.41 7.94
N ASP A 171 -1.24 -21.54 7.26
CA ASP A 171 -1.91 -22.78 7.66
C ASP A 171 -1.33 -23.35 8.98
N GLU A 172 -0.04 -23.12 9.23
CA GLU A 172 0.67 -23.41 10.48
C GLU A 172 0.41 -22.36 11.58
N GLY A 173 -0.25 -21.24 11.28
CA GLY A 173 -0.54 -20.17 12.23
C GLY A 173 0.64 -19.26 12.56
N VAL A 174 1.75 -19.35 11.82
CA VAL A 174 2.94 -18.49 11.98
C VAL A 174 2.66 -17.05 11.53
N ILE A 175 1.88 -16.90 10.45
CA ILE A 175 1.29 -15.63 10.02
C ILE A 175 -0.24 -15.78 9.99
N LYS A 176 -0.97 -14.65 10.03
CA LYS A 176 -2.43 -14.67 10.04
C LYS A 176 -3.04 -14.60 8.63
N ALA A 177 -2.32 -13.95 7.70
CA ALA A 177 -2.78 -13.76 6.32
C ALA A 177 -1.62 -13.54 5.36
N TRP A 178 -1.89 -13.77 4.08
CA TRP A 178 -0.96 -13.47 3.00
C TRP A 178 -1.69 -13.04 1.73
N GLY A 179 -0.93 -12.44 0.79
CA GLY A 179 -1.42 -12.09 -0.55
C GLY A 179 -0.36 -11.38 -1.39
N LEU A 180 -0.80 -10.63 -2.41
CA LEU A 180 0.08 -9.81 -3.24
C LEU A 180 0.01 -8.35 -2.82
N GLY A 181 1.16 -7.65 -2.88
CA GLY A 181 1.25 -6.19 -2.77
C GLY A 181 1.78 -5.62 -4.09
N VAL A 182 0.92 -5.04 -4.92
CA VAL A 182 1.25 -4.66 -6.30
C VAL A 182 0.60 -3.33 -6.71
N ASN A 183 1.11 -2.72 -7.79
CA ASN A 183 0.58 -1.51 -8.40
C ASN A 183 -0.21 -1.80 -9.70
N ARG A 184 -0.50 -3.05 -10.00
CA ARG A 184 -1.20 -3.49 -11.21
C ARG A 184 -2.31 -4.47 -10.86
N VAL A 185 -3.40 -4.44 -11.61
CA VAL A 185 -4.55 -5.33 -11.39
C VAL A 185 -4.31 -6.74 -11.92
N GLU A 186 -3.51 -6.88 -12.98
CA GLU A 186 -3.31 -8.12 -13.72
C GLU A 186 -2.79 -9.29 -12.86
N PRO A 187 -1.77 -9.12 -12.00
CA PRO A 187 -1.30 -10.21 -11.14
C PRO A 187 -2.36 -10.68 -10.15
N ILE A 188 -3.20 -9.77 -9.66
CA ILE A 188 -4.29 -10.10 -8.74
C ILE A 188 -5.38 -10.87 -9.48
N GLU A 189 -5.81 -10.38 -10.65
CA GLU A 189 -6.81 -11.06 -11.48
C GLU A 189 -6.35 -12.46 -11.87
N LEU A 190 -5.08 -12.60 -12.27
CA LEU A 190 -4.47 -13.91 -12.56
C LEU A 190 -4.51 -14.83 -11.34
N THR A 191 -4.19 -14.31 -10.14
CA THR A 191 -4.22 -15.09 -8.90
C THR A 191 -5.64 -15.52 -8.52
N LEU A 192 -6.64 -14.66 -8.75
CA LEU A 192 -8.05 -14.99 -8.51
C LEU A 192 -8.58 -16.06 -9.47
N ASP A 193 -7.99 -16.18 -10.66
CA ASP A 193 -8.38 -17.19 -11.67
C ASP A 193 -7.73 -18.57 -11.45
N LEU A 194 -6.68 -18.67 -10.64
CA LEU A 194 -6.02 -19.95 -10.36
C LEU A 194 -6.98 -20.91 -9.66
N ASP A 195 -6.94 -22.20 -10.04
CA ASP A 195 -7.60 -23.29 -9.32
C ASP A 195 -6.70 -23.77 -8.14
N GLU A 196 -6.39 -22.86 -7.24
CA GLU A 196 -5.53 -23.07 -6.08
C GLU A 196 -6.12 -22.34 -4.86
N PRO A 197 -5.66 -22.69 -3.63
CA PRO A 197 -6.06 -21.93 -2.44
C PRO A 197 -5.75 -20.44 -2.59
N LYS A 198 -6.76 -19.62 -2.35
CA LYS A 198 -6.65 -18.18 -2.54
C LYS A 198 -5.88 -17.51 -1.41
N PRO A 199 -5.20 -16.38 -1.70
CA PRO A 199 -4.77 -15.44 -0.68
C PRO A 199 -5.94 -14.92 0.16
N ASP A 200 -5.64 -14.41 1.34
CA ASP A 200 -6.65 -13.84 2.25
C ASP A 200 -7.04 -12.41 1.82
N ALA A 201 -6.08 -11.68 1.25
CA ALA A 201 -6.29 -10.32 0.75
C ALA A 201 -5.22 -9.93 -0.28
N PHE A 202 -5.40 -8.75 -0.88
CA PHE A 202 -4.41 -8.09 -1.73
C PHE A 202 -4.19 -6.65 -1.28
N LEU A 203 -2.97 -6.15 -1.39
CA LEU A 203 -2.65 -4.73 -1.28
C LEU A 203 -2.47 -4.19 -2.69
N LEU A 204 -3.39 -3.33 -3.12
CA LEU A 204 -3.39 -2.70 -4.44
C LEU A 204 -3.11 -1.21 -4.29
N ALA A 205 -1.97 -0.75 -4.82
CA ALA A 205 -1.57 0.64 -4.72
C ALA A 205 -1.93 1.44 -5.97
N GLY A 206 -2.61 2.57 -5.76
CA GLY A 206 -2.86 3.57 -6.79
C GLY A 206 -3.90 3.21 -7.85
N ARG A 207 -4.55 2.04 -7.81
CA ARG A 207 -5.50 1.55 -8.83
C ARG A 207 -6.95 1.49 -8.35
N TYR A 208 -7.22 1.94 -7.12
CA TYR A 208 -8.57 2.20 -6.64
C TYR A 208 -8.60 3.50 -5.85
N THR A 209 -8.51 4.62 -6.57
CA THR A 209 -8.46 5.99 -6.07
C THR A 209 -9.44 6.88 -6.82
N LEU A 210 -9.65 8.12 -6.40
CA LEU A 210 -10.46 9.08 -7.16
C LEU A 210 -9.98 9.29 -8.59
N LEU A 211 -8.68 9.13 -8.86
CA LEU A 211 -8.09 9.38 -10.17
C LEU A 211 -8.06 8.14 -11.06
N ASP A 212 -7.85 6.96 -10.47
CA ASP A 212 -7.74 5.69 -11.17
C ASP A 212 -8.52 4.61 -10.41
N HIS A 213 -9.62 4.14 -10.99
CA HIS A 213 -10.51 3.12 -10.39
C HIS A 213 -11.31 2.32 -11.42
N GLU A 214 -11.44 2.83 -12.66
CA GLU A 214 -12.32 2.22 -13.66
C GLU A 214 -11.93 0.78 -13.98
N ARG A 215 -10.62 0.52 -14.16
CA ARG A 215 -10.10 -0.80 -14.47
C ARG A 215 -10.37 -1.80 -13.34
N SER A 216 -10.18 -1.37 -12.10
CA SER A 216 -10.42 -2.20 -10.90
C SER A 216 -11.91 -2.55 -10.74
N LEU A 217 -12.81 -1.63 -11.11
CA LEU A 217 -14.27 -1.84 -11.04
C LEU A 217 -14.82 -2.77 -12.14
N GLN A 218 -14.08 -3.01 -13.24
CA GLN A 218 -14.56 -3.86 -14.32
C GLN A 218 -14.57 -5.34 -13.95
N ARG A 219 -13.51 -5.83 -13.30
CA ARG A 219 -13.36 -7.26 -13.01
C ARG A 219 -12.79 -7.54 -11.64
N LEU A 220 -11.68 -6.86 -11.26
CA LEU A 220 -10.95 -7.17 -10.05
C LEU A 220 -11.80 -7.11 -8.78
N LEU A 221 -12.44 -5.96 -8.52
CA LEU A 221 -13.19 -5.77 -7.28
C LEU A 221 -14.46 -6.63 -7.22
N PRO A 222 -15.24 -6.81 -8.32
CA PRO A 222 -16.31 -7.81 -8.36
C PRO A 222 -15.81 -9.23 -8.05
N ALA A 223 -14.74 -9.69 -8.71
CA ALA A 223 -14.20 -11.04 -8.50
C ALA A 223 -13.67 -11.25 -7.07
N ALA A 224 -12.99 -10.24 -6.49
CA ALA A 224 -12.54 -10.29 -5.11
C ALA A 224 -13.72 -10.38 -4.12
N THR A 225 -14.79 -9.62 -4.37
CA THR A 225 -16.02 -9.67 -3.55
C THR A 225 -16.68 -11.05 -3.63
N ASP A 226 -16.85 -11.60 -4.83
CA ASP A 226 -17.49 -12.90 -5.06
C ASP A 226 -16.69 -14.05 -4.42
N GLN A 227 -15.38 -13.94 -4.37
CA GLN A 227 -14.49 -14.94 -3.77
C GLN A 227 -14.19 -14.68 -2.29
N GLY A 228 -14.72 -13.61 -1.70
CA GLY A 228 -14.51 -13.28 -0.28
C GLY A 228 -13.05 -12.92 0.06
N VAL A 229 -12.32 -12.33 -0.89
CA VAL A 229 -10.94 -11.87 -0.73
C VAL A 229 -10.94 -10.34 -0.53
N ASP A 230 -10.30 -9.87 0.52
CA ASP A 230 -10.29 -8.46 0.86
C ASP A 230 -9.21 -7.67 0.10
N MET A 231 -9.41 -6.35 0.03
CA MET A 231 -8.46 -5.41 -0.56
C MET A 231 -7.95 -4.41 0.49
N VAL A 232 -6.66 -4.17 0.51
CA VAL A 232 -6.05 -3.00 1.15
C VAL A 232 -5.66 -2.02 0.07
N VAL A 233 -6.12 -0.78 0.16
CA VAL A 233 -5.78 0.24 -0.83
C VAL A 233 -4.55 1.02 -0.36
N GLY A 234 -3.43 0.82 -1.07
CA GLY A 234 -2.21 1.61 -0.90
C GLY A 234 -2.27 2.90 -1.74
N GLY A 235 -1.60 3.95 -1.28
CA GLY A 235 -1.50 5.21 -2.01
C GLY A 235 -2.84 5.87 -2.39
N PRO A 236 -3.81 6.00 -1.48
CA PRO A 236 -5.14 6.53 -1.79
C PRO A 236 -5.09 7.98 -2.30
N TYR A 237 -3.97 8.68 -2.10
CA TYR A 237 -3.71 10.02 -2.60
C TYR A 237 -2.98 10.06 -3.95
N SER A 238 -2.90 8.91 -4.68
CA SER A 238 -2.28 8.80 -6.00
C SER A 238 -0.88 9.44 -6.03
N SER A 239 0.06 8.88 -5.26
CA SER A 239 1.43 9.38 -5.05
C SER A 239 1.52 10.81 -4.49
N GLY A 240 0.44 11.28 -3.86
CA GLY A 240 0.37 12.56 -3.16
C GLY A 240 -0.30 13.70 -3.92
N VAL A 241 -0.60 13.57 -5.22
CA VAL A 241 -1.21 14.65 -6.00
C VAL A 241 -2.57 15.09 -5.43
N LEU A 242 -3.36 14.17 -4.87
CA LEU A 242 -4.61 14.45 -4.18
C LEU A 242 -4.43 15.05 -2.77
N ALA A 243 -3.20 15.04 -2.23
CA ALA A 243 -2.86 15.63 -0.94
C ALA A 243 -1.98 16.89 -1.07
N GLY A 244 -2.02 17.56 -2.22
CA GLY A 244 -1.26 18.79 -2.51
C GLY A 244 0.18 18.56 -2.94
N GLY A 245 0.58 17.31 -3.23
CA GLY A 245 1.86 16.97 -3.85
C GLY A 245 1.83 17.14 -5.36
N THR A 246 2.95 16.81 -6.01
CA THR A 246 3.16 16.97 -7.46
C THR A 246 3.33 15.65 -8.20
N HIS A 247 3.31 14.51 -7.49
CA HIS A 247 3.57 13.20 -8.07
C HIS A 247 2.29 12.41 -8.32
N PHE A 248 2.27 11.72 -9.46
CA PHE A 248 1.29 10.71 -9.85
C PHE A 248 2.06 9.50 -10.40
N GLU A 249 1.68 8.28 -10.00
CA GLU A 249 2.40 7.04 -10.36
C GLU A 249 3.92 7.11 -10.10
N TYR A 250 4.29 7.76 -8.97
CA TYR A 250 5.68 7.97 -8.51
C TYR A 250 6.50 8.93 -9.36
N GLN A 251 5.92 9.58 -10.35
CA GLN A 251 6.56 10.56 -11.23
C GLN A 251 5.87 11.93 -11.15
N GLN A 252 6.43 12.94 -11.81
CA GLN A 252 5.77 14.22 -11.95
C GLN A 252 4.40 14.04 -12.64
N ALA A 253 3.35 14.56 -12.02
CA ALA A 253 1.99 14.41 -12.52
C ALA A 253 1.84 15.06 -13.92
N PRO A 254 1.29 14.34 -14.92
CA PRO A 254 1.01 14.90 -16.23
C PRO A 254 -0.11 15.95 -16.19
N ALA A 255 -0.14 16.84 -17.20
CA ALA A 255 -1.00 18.01 -17.20
C ALA A 255 -2.51 17.70 -17.13
N ASP A 256 -2.95 16.61 -17.75
CA ASP A 256 -4.33 16.14 -17.72
C ASP A 256 -4.75 15.66 -16.32
N ILE A 257 -3.86 14.97 -15.60
CA ILE A 257 -4.07 14.59 -14.21
C ILE A 257 -4.14 15.82 -13.31
N VAL A 258 -3.23 16.77 -13.49
CA VAL A 258 -3.27 18.04 -12.74
C VAL A 258 -4.60 18.77 -12.97
N ALA A 259 -5.06 18.87 -14.22
CA ALA A 259 -6.34 19.49 -14.57
C ALA A 259 -7.54 18.73 -13.94
N LYS A 260 -7.52 17.39 -13.94
CA LYS A 260 -8.54 16.58 -13.27
C LYS A 260 -8.56 16.82 -11.76
N VAL A 261 -7.38 16.90 -11.12
CA VAL A 261 -7.25 17.20 -9.68
C VAL A 261 -7.81 18.57 -9.35
N GLU A 262 -7.51 19.62 -10.13
CA GLU A 262 -8.04 20.97 -9.89
C GLU A 262 -9.57 21.00 -10.01
N ARG A 263 -10.17 20.32 -11.00
CA ARG A 263 -11.63 20.20 -11.09
C ARG A 263 -12.24 19.51 -9.87
N ILE A 264 -11.60 18.45 -9.35
CA ILE A 264 -12.06 17.77 -8.12
C ILE A 264 -11.95 18.72 -6.93
N LYS A 265 -10.87 19.51 -6.81
CA LYS A 265 -10.68 20.51 -5.75
C LYS A 265 -11.76 21.60 -5.78
N ASP A 266 -12.08 22.12 -6.98
CA ASP A 266 -13.09 23.15 -7.14
C ASP A 266 -14.47 22.66 -6.69
N LEU A 267 -14.85 21.43 -7.09
CA LEU A 267 -16.09 20.80 -6.63
C LEU A 267 -16.07 20.56 -5.12
N ALA A 268 -14.96 20.06 -4.57
CA ALA A 268 -14.82 19.81 -3.14
C ALA A 268 -14.97 21.12 -2.34
N ALA A 269 -14.34 22.20 -2.78
CA ALA A 269 -14.47 23.53 -2.17
C ALA A 269 -15.90 24.05 -2.23
N GLY A 270 -16.60 23.87 -3.36
CA GLY A 270 -17.99 24.26 -3.55
C GLY A 270 -18.98 23.53 -2.62
N HIS A 271 -18.61 22.35 -2.15
CA HIS A 271 -19.40 21.51 -1.24
C HIS A 271 -18.88 21.53 0.22
N GLY A 272 -17.82 22.28 0.51
CA GLY A 272 -17.21 22.33 1.84
C GLY A 272 -16.51 21.03 2.26
N VAL A 273 -16.00 20.27 1.27
CA VAL A 273 -15.34 18.96 1.45
C VAL A 273 -13.84 19.10 1.30
N SER A 274 -13.04 18.46 2.16
CA SER A 274 -11.61 18.33 1.92
C SER A 274 -11.33 17.26 0.87
N ILE A 275 -10.38 17.51 -0.04
CA ILE A 275 -10.01 16.52 -1.06
C ILE A 275 -9.43 15.24 -0.42
N LYS A 276 -8.80 15.34 0.74
CA LYS A 276 -8.28 14.20 1.50
C LYS A 276 -9.42 13.30 1.98
N ALA A 277 -10.50 13.89 2.52
CA ALA A 277 -11.69 13.14 2.93
C ALA A 277 -12.32 12.43 1.73
N ALA A 278 -12.50 13.13 0.63
CA ALA A 278 -13.01 12.53 -0.59
C ALA A 278 -12.15 11.34 -1.07
N ALA A 279 -10.83 11.47 -1.07
CA ALA A 279 -9.93 10.43 -1.52
C ALA A 279 -9.94 9.18 -0.61
N LEU A 280 -9.89 9.36 0.72
CA LEU A 280 -9.91 8.24 1.66
C LEU A 280 -11.25 7.52 1.68
N GLN A 281 -12.36 8.27 1.75
CA GLN A 281 -13.70 7.69 1.82
C GLN A 281 -14.09 7.00 0.52
N PHE A 282 -13.69 7.54 -0.65
CA PHE A 282 -13.88 6.85 -1.93
C PHE A 282 -13.18 5.49 -1.95
N ALA A 283 -11.91 5.45 -1.51
CA ALA A 283 -11.13 4.21 -1.51
C ALA A 283 -11.69 3.14 -0.55
N LEU A 284 -12.38 3.57 0.53
CA LEU A 284 -12.94 2.67 1.54
C LEU A 284 -14.34 2.16 1.23
N VAL A 285 -15.08 2.81 0.35
CA VAL A 285 -16.52 2.53 0.22
C VAL A 285 -16.84 1.19 -0.46
N HIS A 286 -15.91 0.64 -1.25
CA HIS A 286 -16.15 -0.62 -1.94
C HIS A 286 -16.22 -1.79 -0.94
N PRO A 287 -17.23 -2.70 -1.06
CA PRO A 287 -17.39 -3.81 -0.12
C PRO A 287 -16.15 -4.70 0.03
N ALA A 288 -15.33 -4.87 -1.01
CA ALA A 288 -14.08 -5.63 -0.94
C ALA A 288 -12.99 -4.89 -0.16
N THR A 289 -13.05 -3.56 0.04
CA THR A 289 -11.99 -2.83 0.72
C THR A 289 -12.04 -3.06 2.22
N ALA A 290 -10.94 -3.52 2.80
CA ALA A 290 -10.77 -3.73 4.24
C ALA A 290 -10.14 -2.51 4.93
N ALA A 291 -9.17 -1.88 4.26
CA ALA A 291 -8.47 -0.71 4.80
C ALA A 291 -7.83 0.13 3.68
N VAL A 292 -7.49 1.37 4.06
CA VAL A 292 -6.58 2.23 3.31
C VAL A 292 -5.30 2.44 4.11
N VAL A 293 -4.15 2.50 3.43
CA VAL A 293 -2.84 2.74 4.03
C VAL A 293 -2.15 3.96 3.38
N PRO A 294 -2.61 5.19 3.69
CA PRO A 294 -1.93 6.39 3.24
C PRO A 294 -0.53 6.48 3.82
N GLY A 295 0.40 7.06 3.07
CA GLY A 295 1.75 7.37 3.52
C GLY A 295 1.85 8.76 4.13
N ALA A 296 2.65 8.91 5.17
CA ALA A 296 2.95 10.20 5.81
C ALA A 296 4.46 10.37 6.05
N THR A 297 4.93 11.63 5.97
CA THR A 297 6.32 12.01 6.21
C THR A 297 6.50 12.86 7.46
N ARG A 298 5.41 13.22 8.15
CA ARG A 298 5.41 14.06 9.36
C ARG A 298 4.14 13.84 10.18
N PRO A 299 4.18 14.08 11.50
CA PRO A 299 3.06 13.85 12.41
C PRO A 299 1.75 14.54 12.02
N SER A 300 1.81 15.78 11.51
CA SER A 300 0.60 16.53 11.14
C SER A 300 -0.21 15.85 10.04
N ARG A 301 0.44 15.09 9.11
CA ARG A 301 -0.27 14.36 8.06
C ARG A 301 -1.08 13.21 8.60
N ILE A 302 -0.61 12.56 9.66
CA ILE A 302 -1.38 11.51 10.37
C ILE A 302 -2.66 12.10 10.96
N ALA A 303 -2.56 13.23 11.68
CA ALA A 303 -3.72 13.91 12.25
C ALA A 303 -4.72 14.35 11.16
N GLU A 304 -4.20 14.87 10.03
CA GLU A 304 -5.01 15.24 8.86
C GLU A 304 -5.77 14.02 8.28
N ASP A 305 -5.14 12.86 8.18
CA ASP A 305 -5.75 11.63 7.63
C ASP A 305 -6.87 11.11 8.54
N VAL A 306 -6.64 11.11 9.86
CA VAL A 306 -7.66 10.74 10.85
C VAL A 306 -8.86 11.71 10.80
N ALA A 307 -8.59 13.02 10.73
CA ALA A 307 -9.64 14.03 10.60
C ALA A 307 -10.43 13.87 9.27
N ALA A 308 -9.74 13.65 8.16
CA ALA A 308 -10.34 13.47 6.84
C ALA A 308 -11.25 12.23 6.79
N LEU A 309 -10.91 11.16 7.47
CA LEU A 309 -11.76 9.96 7.52
C LEU A 309 -13.05 10.22 8.32
N ALA A 310 -13.00 11.07 9.33
CA ALA A 310 -14.14 11.44 10.15
C ALA A 310 -15.01 12.58 9.58
N GLU A 311 -14.56 13.22 8.49
CA GLU A 311 -15.25 14.33 7.85
C GLU A 311 -16.57 13.87 7.20
N SER A 312 -17.65 14.63 7.39
CA SER A 312 -18.92 14.37 6.72
C SER A 312 -18.87 14.87 5.26
N VAL A 313 -18.97 13.96 4.30
CA VAL A 313 -18.98 14.27 2.87
C VAL A 313 -20.41 14.13 2.34
N PRO A 314 -21.06 15.23 1.90
CA PRO A 314 -22.46 15.21 1.47
C PRO A 314 -22.62 14.40 0.16
N SER A 315 -23.75 13.69 0.02
CA SER A 315 -24.07 12.91 -1.19
C SER A 315 -24.11 13.76 -2.46
N ALA A 316 -24.47 15.04 -2.35
CA ALA A 316 -24.45 15.99 -3.46
C ALA A 316 -23.05 16.15 -4.10
N PHE A 317 -22.00 16.08 -3.30
CA PHE A 317 -20.63 16.11 -3.82
C PHE A 317 -20.32 14.89 -4.69
N TRP A 318 -20.71 13.68 -4.24
CA TRP A 318 -20.50 12.45 -5.03
C TRP A 318 -21.32 12.45 -6.31
N THR A 319 -22.53 13.01 -6.28
CA THR A 319 -23.35 13.21 -7.47
C THR A 319 -22.66 14.14 -8.45
N ALA A 320 -22.17 15.28 -7.98
CA ALA A 320 -21.44 16.24 -8.82
C ALA A 320 -20.19 15.64 -9.49
N LEU A 321 -19.43 14.80 -8.75
CA LEU A 321 -18.27 14.10 -9.35
C LEU A 321 -18.69 13.14 -10.48
N ARG A 322 -19.84 12.45 -10.38
CA ARG A 322 -20.36 11.60 -11.45
C ARG A 322 -20.87 12.40 -12.65
N ASP A 323 -21.61 13.47 -12.42
CA ASP A 323 -22.17 14.33 -13.46
C ASP A 323 -21.07 14.98 -14.30
N GLU A 324 -19.98 15.38 -13.63
CA GLU A 324 -18.76 15.92 -14.24
C GLU A 324 -17.84 14.82 -14.84
N LYS A 325 -18.22 13.54 -14.75
CA LYS A 325 -17.43 12.39 -15.22
C LYS A 325 -16.01 12.35 -14.62
N LEU A 326 -15.86 12.79 -13.38
CA LEU A 326 -14.61 12.71 -12.63
C LEU A 326 -14.44 11.37 -11.93
N ILE A 327 -15.56 10.67 -11.69
CA ILE A 327 -15.59 9.26 -11.27
C ILE A 327 -16.51 8.44 -12.18
N ALA A 328 -16.27 7.15 -12.26
CA ALA A 328 -17.08 6.22 -13.06
C ALA A 328 -18.54 6.20 -12.59
N ALA A 329 -19.47 6.07 -13.52
CA ALA A 329 -20.91 6.06 -13.21
C ALA A 329 -21.30 4.94 -12.24
N ASN A 330 -20.63 3.79 -12.32
CA ASN A 330 -20.82 2.61 -11.46
C ASN A 330 -19.92 2.59 -10.21
N ALA A 331 -19.11 3.63 -9.98
CA ALA A 331 -18.30 3.70 -8.77
C ALA A 331 -19.19 3.81 -7.52
N PRO A 332 -19.05 2.92 -6.52
CA PRO A 332 -19.73 3.09 -5.26
C PRO A 332 -19.26 4.37 -4.57
N THR A 333 -20.15 5.01 -3.85
CA THR A 333 -19.85 6.21 -3.07
C THR A 333 -20.48 6.09 -1.69
N PRO A 334 -19.93 6.72 -0.65
CA PRO A 334 -20.53 6.70 0.68
C PRO A 334 -22.01 7.08 0.67
N ALA A 335 -22.81 6.35 1.45
CA ALA A 335 -24.19 6.74 1.73
C ALA A 335 -24.21 8.02 2.57
N ALA A 336 -25.24 8.86 2.40
CA ALA A 336 -25.41 10.07 3.17
C ALA A 336 -25.61 9.78 4.65
#